data_8dbed99e2377d3238d0686ebc14ded69
#
_entry.id   8dbed99e2377d3238d0686ebc14ded69
#
_cell.length_a   1.000
_cell.length_b   1.000
_cell.length_c   1.000
_cell.angle_alpha   90.00
_cell.angle_beta   90.00
_cell.angle_gamma   90.00
#
_symmetry.space_group_name_H-M   'P 1'
#
loop_
_entity.id
_entity.type
_entity.pdbx_description
1 polymer ?
#
loop_
_entity_poly.entity_id
_entity_poly.type
_entity_poly.pdbx_seq_one_letter_code
_entity_poly.pdbx_strand_id
1 'polypeptide(L)'
;MNVKFVLQLALGIFICLGLMMSCGSRKNRIATRELKSPELVSAKPVEQVETVVIDVVDKPVEKEQPVIKEKVEKPLRVELPEVSREFRGAWIATVANINWPTKNNFDSESQKKEAIVLLDMLKANNFNAVVFQVRPSADALYNSPHEPWSYFLTGQIGKRPNPYYDPLEFWVEEAHKRGLELHVWLNPYRAHHSAGGAVTEGSMVHKTSDLVVRLKNGMYWFDPANPKTQDHASKVVLDIVKRYDIDGVHFDDYFYPYASYNGGADFPDNTTWNAYKKSGGNMSRADWRRDNVNRFIERVYKEIKAEKHTVKFGLSPFGIWKPGYPAGVTGSSQYDELYADAKLWLNKGWIDYFTPQLYWPIEPAKQSFTALLKWWEGENTHGRHLWPGLNTVEVRSANRPQEIVNQIKETRKLIPKSVGAVHWSIAGLTKSPAMVEAIKNSVYQNKVLVPRTPWLQANPLLAPTLLLTPETSSVFAKWLHKQPEQVFHWIVYAKYGDSWDYEIVEAAQMEKSFPKVKNGKQLKVIAISAVDRLSNESDYIAKEVK
;
A
#
# COMPACT_ATOMS: atom_id res chain seq x y z
N MET A 1 0.29 6.55 -53.74
CA MET A 1 0.10 8.01 -53.83
C MET A 1 0.70 8.65 -52.58
N ASN A 2 1.80 9.39 -52.79
CA ASN A 2 2.59 10.07 -51.75
C ASN A 2 1.88 11.26 -51.14
N VAL A 3 1.99 11.48 -49.83
CA VAL A 3 2.08 12.84 -49.31
C VAL A 3 3.06 12.84 -48.10
N LYS A 4 4.20 13.50 -48.31
CA LYS A 4 5.16 14.00 -47.33
C LYS A 4 4.55 15.22 -46.65
N PHE A 5 4.71 15.39 -45.32
CA PHE A 5 4.65 16.70 -44.70
C PHE A 5 5.90 16.98 -43.83
N VAL A 6 6.43 18.09 -44.06
CA VAL A 6 7.64 18.82 -43.87
C VAL A 6 7.86 19.25 -42.43
N LEU A 7 9.12 19.15 -41.99
CA LEU A 7 9.73 19.80 -40.81
C LEU A 7 9.71 21.33 -40.94
N GLN A 8 9.46 22.05 -39.86
CA GLN A 8 9.97 23.43 -39.69
C GLN A 8 10.61 23.61 -38.31
N LEU A 9 11.96 23.82 -38.38
CA LEU A 9 12.78 24.40 -37.32
C LEU A 9 12.52 25.91 -37.24
N ALA A 10 12.50 26.47 -36.02
CA ALA A 10 12.76 27.87 -35.78
C ALA A 10 13.76 28.02 -34.63
N LEU A 11 14.95 28.43 -34.96
CA LEU A 11 16.06 28.88 -34.11
C LEU A 11 15.78 30.32 -33.66
N GLY A 12 15.92 30.59 -32.38
CA GLY A 12 15.93 31.95 -31.82
C GLY A 12 17.07 32.12 -30.83
N ILE A 13 18.18 32.68 -31.34
CA ILE A 13 19.35 33.09 -30.55
C ILE A 13 19.06 34.49 -29.97
N PHE A 14 19.26 34.67 -28.69
CA PHE A 14 19.50 35.99 -28.09
C PHE A 14 20.72 35.94 -27.17
N ILE A 15 21.77 36.66 -27.61
CA ILE A 15 22.97 37.01 -26.87
C ILE A 15 22.69 38.32 -26.13
N CYS A 16 23.01 38.41 -24.84
CA CYS A 16 23.38 39.68 -24.22
C CYS A 16 24.50 39.49 -23.21
N LEU A 17 25.58 40.20 -23.50
CA LEU A 17 26.80 40.35 -22.72
C LEU A 17 26.60 41.20 -21.47
N GLY A 18 27.30 40.81 -20.41
CA GLY A 18 28.24 41.64 -19.67
C GLY A 18 27.74 42.57 -18.60
N LEU A 19 28.24 42.31 -17.38
CA LEU A 19 29.03 43.32 -16.65
C LEU A 19 29.55 42.74 -15.34
N MET A 20 30.85 42.64 -15.22
CA MET A 20 31.60 42.43 -13.98
C MET A 20 31.53 43.66 -13.11
N MET A 21 31.37 43.50 -11.80
CA MET A 21 32.01 44.36 -10.81
C MET A 21 32.40 43.60 -9.56
N SER A 22 33.68 43.73 -9.28
CA SER A 22 34.43 43.28 -8.12
C SER A 22 34.17 44.20 -6.92
N CYS A 23 34.19 43.66 -5.73
CA CYS A 23 34.89 44.11 -4.54
C CYS A 23 34.26 43.56 -3.25
N GLY A 24 35.08 42.91 -2.41
CA GLY A 24 35.31 43.38 -1.06
C GLY A 24 35.34 42.25 -0.03
N SER A 25 36.51 41.75 0.21
CA SER A 25 36.87 40.87 1.35
C SER A 25 36.53 41.52 2.69
N ARG A 26 35.77 40.83 3.55
CA ARG A 26 35.86 41.04 5.02
C ARG A 26 35.88 39.70 5.73
N LYS A 27 37.08 39.38 6.26
CA LYS A 27 37.33 38.31 7.23
C LYS A 27 36.65 38.70 8.57
N ASN A 28 35.70 37.90 9.02
CA ASN A 28 35.28 37.89 10.42
C ASN A 28 35.72 36.55 11.02
N ARG A 29 36.69 36.63 11.93
CA ARG A 29 37.09 35.56 12.84
C ARG A 29 35.92 35.33 13.82
N ILE A 30 35.39 34.11 13.88
CA ILE A 30 34.59 33.66 15.01
C ILE A 30 35.42 32.68 15.81
N ALA A 31 35.57 33.00 17.08
CA ALA A 31 36.32 32.24 18.05
C ALA A 31 35.64 30.90 18.35
N THR A 32 36.42 29.83 18.28
CA THR A 32 36.06 28.49 18.77
C THR A 32 36.02 28.50 20.28
N ARG A 33 34.86 28.24 20.86
CA ARG A 33 34.69 28.00 22.30
C ARG A 33 34.57 26.49 22.49
N GLU A 34 35.63 25.90 23.02
CA GLU A 34 35.67 24.49 23.48
C GLU A 34 34.69 24.30 24.63
N LEU A 35 33.74 23.38 24.46
CA LEU A 35 32.89 22.86 25.54
C LEU A 35 33.57 21.63 26.14
N LYS A 36 34.01 21.75 27.37
CA LYS A 36 34.53 20.66 28.21
C LYS A 36 33.38 19.69 28.54
N SER A 37 33.70 18.38 28.42
CA SER A 37 32.85 17.28 28.86
C SER A 37 32.69 17.29 30.39
N PRO A 38 31.53 16.91 30.95
CA PRO A 38 31.36 16.73 32.38
C PRO A 38 31.97 15.37 32.83
N GLU A 39 32.77 15.41 33.90
CA GLU A 39 33.32 14.26 34.57
C GLU A 39 32.26 13.37 35.22
N LEU A 40 32.51 12.06 35.18
CA LEU A 40 31.73 11.06 35.89
C LEU A 40 31.94 11.22 37.41
N VAL A 41 30.87 11.51 38.13
CA VAL A 41 30.86 11.49 39.61
C VAL A 41 30.56 10.06 40.08
N SER A 42 31.52 9.50 40.83
CA SER A 42 31.46 8.21 41.50
C SER A 42 30.37 8.18 42.58
N ALA A 43 29.49 7.17 42.52
CA ALA A 43 28.47 6.93 43.55
C ALA A 43 29.10 6.34 44.83
N LYS A 44 28.82 6.96 45.97
CA LYS A 44 29.10 6.43 47.32
C LYS A 44 28.07 5.37 47.74
N PRO A 45 28.43 4.43 48.64
CA PRO A 45 27.55 3.34 49.07
C PRO A 45 26.42 3.84 49.98
N VAL A 46 25.26 3.21 49.83
CA VAL A 46 24.06 3.46 50.65
C VAL A 46 24.22 2.80 52.02
N GLU A 47 24.09 3.58 53.08
CA GLU A 47 24.01 3.15 54.48
C GLU A 47 22.70 2.43 54.79
N GLN A 48 22.76 1.44 55.66
CA GLN A 48 21.65 0.62 56.12
C GLN A 48 20.60 1.48 56.87
N VAL A 49 19.32 1.33 56.50
CA VAL A 49 18.21 1.94 57.22
C VAL A 49 17.72 0.96 58.29
N GLU A 50 17.78 1.39 59.56
CA GLU A 50 17.20 0.70 60.70
C GLU A 50 15.67 0.57 60.61
N THR A 51 15.19 -0.60 60.98
CA THR A 51 13.75 -0.90 61.02
C THR A 51 13.13 -0.25 62.27
N VAL A 52 12.33 0.79 62.05
CA VAL A 52 11.51 1.38 63.13
C VAL A 52 10.17 0.63 63.18
N VAL A 53 9.95 -0.04 64.29
CA VAL A 53 8.65 -0.65 64.63
C VAL A 53 7.71 0.47 65.07
N ILE A 54 6.63 0.69 64.31
CA ILE A 54 5.56 1.62 64.68
C ILE A 54 4.38 0.82 65.26
N ASP A 55 4.05 1.11 66.52
CA ASP A 55 2.85 0.59 67.16
C ASP A 55 1.55 0.99 66.42
N VAL A 56 0.74 -0.01 66.10
CA VAL A 56 -0.57 0.17 65.46
C VAL A 56 -1.55 0.68 66.50
N VAL A 57 -1.89 1.95 66.40
CA VAL A 57 -3.04 2.52 67.12
C VAL A 57 -4.31 2.23 66.35
N ASP A 58 -5.23 1.51 66.97
CA ASP A 58 -6.58 1.21 66.43
C ASP A 58 -7.32 2.49 66.03
N LYS A 59 -7.61 2.64 64.73
CA LYS A 59 -8.55 3.62 64.20
C LYS A 59 -9.94 2.98 64.01
N PRO A 60 -11.02 3.75 64.22
CA PRO A 60 -12.38 3.21 64.16
C PRO A 60 -12.73 2.73 62.75
N VAL A 61 -13.43 1.61 62.68
CA VAL A 61 -13.98 0.97 61.46
C VAL A 61 -14.83 1.98 60.68
N GLU A 62 -14.34 2.41 59.52
CA GLU A 62 -15.10 3.17 58.53
C GLU A 62 -16.17 2.25 57.95
N LYS A 63 -17.44 2.64 58.04
CA LYS A 63 -18.58 1.88 57.52
C LYS A 63 -18.38 1.67 56.01
N GLU A 64 -18.25 0.42 55.62
CA GLU A 64 -18.27 0.02 54.19
C GLU A 64 -19.49 0.65 53.50
N GLN A 65 -19.21 1.49 52.51
CA GLN A 65 -20.24 1.94 51.57
C GLN A 65 -20.75 0.71 50.82
N PRO A 66 -22.05 0.58 50.54
CA PRO A 66 -22.59 -0.56 49.84
C PRO A 66 -21.95 -0.61 48.42
N VAL A 67 -21.18 -1.65 48.16
CA VAL A 67 -20.74 -2.00 46.80
C VAL A 67 -22.01 -2.22 45.98
N ILE A 68 -22.35 -1.24 45.15
CA ILE A 68 -23.40 -1.39 44.15
C ILE A 68 -22.92 -2.48 43.22
N LYS A 69 -23.38 -3.71 43.42
CA LYS A 69 -23.20 -4.80 42.47
C LYS A 69 -23.92 -4.38 41.21
N GLU A 70 -23.17 -3.84 40.25
CA GLU A 70 -23.65 -3.59 38.91
C GLU A 70 -24.24 -4.91 38.40
N LYS A 71 -25.53 -4.92 38.13
CA LYS A 71 -26.26 -6.09 37.64
C LYS A 71 -25.70 -6.34 36.26
N VAL A 72 -24.78 -7.30 36.11
CA VAL A 72 -24.25 -7.72 34.81
C VAL A 72 -25.42 -8.23 33.98
N GLU A 73 -26.03 -7.35 33.20
CA GLU A 73 -27.08 -7.72 32.26
C GLU A 73 -26.48 -8.71 31.26
N LYS A 74 -27.17 -9.84 31.06
CA LYS A 74 -26.75 -10.80 30.04
C LYS A 74 -26.70 -10.09 28.69
N PRO A 75 -25.62 -10.23 27.92
CA PRO A 75 -25.51 -9.58 26.63
C PRO A 75 -26.66 -9.99 25.71
N LEU A 76 -27.35 -9.00 25.15
CA LEU A 76 -28.40 -9.21 24.17
C LEU A 76 -27.81 -9.93 22.95
N ARG A 77 -28.33 -11.10 22.59
CA ARG A 77 -27.93 -11.82 21.38
C ARG A 77 -28.96 -11.60 20.28
N VAL A 78 -28.49 -11.15 19.13
CA VAL A 78 -29.28 -10.86 17.92
C VAL A 78 -28.57 -11.42 16.70
N GLU A 79 -29.33 -11.76 15.68
CA GLU A 79 -28.75 -12.11 14.38
C GLU A 79 -28.48 -10.83 13.61
N LEU A 80 -27.20 -10.57 13.31
CA LEU A 80 -26.74 -9.40 12.55
C LEU A 80 -26.62 -9.74 11.07
N PRO A 81 -26.87 -8.78 10.15
CA PRO A 81 -26.64 -8.98 8.73
C PRO A 81 -25.15 -9.12 8.43
N GLU A 82 -24.83 -9.93 7.43
CA GLU A 82 -23.45 -10.06 6.93
C GLU A 82 -23.01 -8.76 6.24
N VAL A 83 -21.79 -8.31 6.56
CA VAL A 83 -21.19 -7.11 5.97
C VAL A 83 -20.47 -7.47 4.68
N SER A 84 -20.80 -6.76 3.61
CA SER A 84 -20.19 -6.97 2.30
C SER A 84 -18.68 -6.69 2.31
N ARG A 85 -17.92 -7.49 1.56
CA ARG A 85 -16.46 -7.42 1.47
C ARG A 85 -15.98 -7.42 0.03
N GLU A 86 -15.08 -6.50 -0.30
CA GLU A 86 -14.47 -6.36 -1.61
C GLU A 86 -13.23 -5.47 -1.50
N PHE A 87 -12.09 -5.88 -2.06
CA PHE A 87 -10.93 -5.01 -2.15
C PHE A 87 -11.10 -4.01 -3.31
N ARG A 88 -10.96 -2.72 -3.03
CA ARG A 88 -11.16 -1.63 -3.99
C ARG A 88 -9.95 -0.70 -3.95
N GLY A 89 -8.88 -1.12 -4.63
CA GLY A 89 -7.61 -0.42 -4.62
C GLY A 89 -7.39 0.47 -5.85
N ALA A 90 -6.53 1.48 -5.71
CA ALA A 90 -6.03 2.26 -6.83
C ALA A 90 -4.51 2.43 -6.73
N TRP A 91 -3.79 2.29 -7.86
CA TRP A 91 -2.36 2.58 -7.93
C TRP A 91 -2.10 4.07 -8.06
N ILE A 92 -1.12 4.53 -7.28
CA ILE A 92 -0.55 5.88 -7.37
C ILE A 92 0.94 5.76 -7.68
N ALA A 93 1.29 5.93 -8.95
CA ALA A 93 2.67 5.86 -9.44
C ALA A 93 3.39 7.19 -9.24
N THR A 94 4.61 7.12 -8.74
CA THR A 94 5.50 8.29 -8.54
C THR A 94 6.61 8.36 -9.57
N VAL A 95 6.96 7.23 -10.20
CA VAL A 95 7.93 7.20 -11.30
C VAL A 95 7.51 8.18 -12.40
N ALA A 96 8.45 8.97 -12.87
CA ALA A 96 8.22 10.00 -13.90
C ALA A 96 7.07 10.97 -13.56
N ASN A 97 6.69 11.08 -12.29
CA ASN A 97 5.57 11.90 -11.80
C ASN A 97 4.24 11.57 -12.51
N ILE A 98 3.98 10.27 -12.77
CA ILE A 98 2.76 9.83 -13.49
C ILE A 98 1.49 10.27 -12.76
N ASN A 99 1.46 10.07 -11.43
CA ASN A 99 0.28 10.40 -10.63
C ASN A 99 0.56 11.40 -9.51
N TRP A 100 1.67 11.24 -8.77
CA TRP A 100 2.03 12.10 -7.63
C TRP A 100 3.55 12.08 -7.39
N PRO A 101 4.15 13.19 -6.90
CA PRO A 101 3.58 14.55 -6.97
C PRO A 101 3.46 15.02 -8.41
N THR A 102 2.65 16.04 -8.67
CA THR A 102 2.59 16.67 -10.00
C THR A 102 3.99 17.09 -10.42
N LYS A 103 4.34 16.85 -11.69
CA LYS A 103 5.68 17.14 -12.23
C LYS A 103 6.08 18.59 -11.94
N ASN A 104 7.31 18.74 -11.43
CA ASN A 104 7.89 20.02 -11.01
C ASN A 104 7.18 20.69 -9.80
N ASN A 105 6.29 20.01 -9.11
CA ASN A 105 5.78 20.45 -7.83
C ASN A 105 6.73 20.00 -6.71
N PHE A 106 7.62 20.90 -6.27
CA PHE A 106 8.62 20.60 -5.22
C PHE A 106 8.28 21.26 -3.88
N ASP A 107 7.13 21.91 -3.78
CA ASP A 107 6.62 22.49 -2.54
C ASP A 107 5.92 21.44 -1.68
N SER A 108 6.42 21.26 -0.46
CA SER A 108 5.94 20.21 0.46
C SER A 108 4.46 20.37 0.81
N GLU A 109 3.97 21.60 1.01
CA GLU A 109 2.57 21.84 1.36
C GLU A 109 1.63 21.57 0.18
N SER A 110 2.05 21.91 -1.04
CA SER A 110 1.32 21.56 -2.26
C SER A 110 1.27 20.05 -2.47
N GLN A 111 2.38 19.33 -2.25
CA GLN A 111 2.43 17.87 -2.34
C GLN A 111 1.47 17.21 -1.35
N LYS A 112 1.43 17.67 -0.10
CA LYS A 112 0.48 17.20 0.92
C LYS A 112 -0.97 17.45 0.51
N LYS A 113 -1.29 18.64 0.00
CA LYS A 113 -2.64 18.96 -0.49
C LYS A 113 -3.05 18.05 -1.65
N GLU A 114 -2.16 17.81 -2.61
CA GLU A 114 -2.42 16.84 -3.70
C GLU A 114 -2.75 15.45 -3.16
N ALA A 115 -1.96 14.95 -2.19
CA ALA A 115 -2.20 13.66 -1.56
C ALA A 115 -3.58 13.58 -0.89
N ILE A 116 -3.94 14.62 -0.12
CA ILE A 116 -5.26 14.72 0.54
C ILE A 116 -6.39 14.67 -0.50
N VAL A 117 -6.29 15.44 -1.59
CA VAL A 117 -7.31 15.45 -2.65
C VAL A 117 -7.49 14.07 -3.28
N LEU A 118 -6.40 13.34 -3.52
CA LEU A 118 -6.45 11.99 -4.07
C LEU A 118 -7.11 10.99 -3.10
N LEU A 119 -6.76 11.05 -1.82
CA LEU A 119 -7.32 10.18 -0.79
C LEU A 119 -8.79 10.50 -0.50
N ASP A 120 -9.18 11.79 -0.48
CA ASP A 120 -10.58 12.20 -0.33
C ASP A 120 -11.44 11.72 -1.50
N MET A 121 -10.91 11.81 -2.72
CA MET A 121 -11.59 11.29 -3.92
C MET A 121 -11.81 9.78 -3.81
N LEU A 122 -10.81 9.00 -3.37
CA LEU A 122 -10.95 7.56 -3.17
C LEU A 122 -12.02 7.25 -2.12
N LYS A 123 -11.94 7.88 -0.94
CA LYS A 123 -12.93 7.73 0.13
C LYS A 123 -14.35 8.06 -0.35
N ALA A 124 -14.52 9.21 -1.01
CA ALA A 124 -15.83 9.67 -1.50
C ALA A 124 -16.47 8.70 -2.52
N ASN A 125 -15.65 7.87 -3.18
CA ASN A 125 -16.09 6.89 -4.18
C ASN A 125 -16.05 5.43 -3.68
N ASN A 126 -16.03 5.23 -2.34
CA ASN A 126 -16.08 3.94 -1.67
C ASN A 126 -14.95 2.97 -2.05
N PHE A 127 -13.76 3.51 -2.37
CA PHE A 127 -12.52 2.76 -2.36
C PHE A 127 -12.09 2.51 -0.90
N ASN A 128 -11.29 1.47 -0.66
CA ASN A 128 -10.82 1.10 0.67
C ASN A 128 -9.32 0.79 0.74
N ALA A 129 -8.59 0.99 -0.35
CA ALA A 129 -7.15 0.81 -0.37
C ALA A 129 -6.45 1.71 -1.40
N VAL A 130 -5.19 2.03 -1.12
CA VAL A 130 -4.26 2.71 -2.03
C VAL A 130 -2.97 1.90 -2.14
N VAL A 131 -2.46 1.75 -3.37
CA VAL A 131 -1.15 1.14 -3.66
C VAL A 131 -0.21 2.25 -4.10
N PHE A 132 0.60 2.74 -3.17
CA PHE A 132 1.42 3.94 -3.31
C PHE A 132 2.87 3.60 -3.62
N GLN A 133 3.42 4.09 -4.74
CA GLN A 133 4.79 3.83 -5.14
C GLN A 133 5.78 4.67 -4.33
N VAL A 134 6.50 4.03 -3.41
CA VAL A 134 7.46 4.67 -2.51
C VAL A 134 8.91 4.50 -2.94
N ARG A 135 9.17 3.52 -3.83
CA ARG A 135 10.50 3.22 -4.39
C ARG A 135 10.37 2.97 -5.90
N PRO A 136 10.32 4.04 -6.71
CA PRO A 136 10.19 3.92 -8.16
C PRO A 136 11.45 3.41 -8.85
N SER A 137 12.61 3.67 -8.25
CA SER A 137 13.95 3.21 -8.63
C SER A 137 14.72 2.90 -7.34
N ALA A 138 16.05 2.86 -7.36
CA ALA A 138 16.84 2.80 -6.12
C ALA A 138 16.93 4.18 -5.45
N ASP A 139 15.79 4.75 -5.17
CA ASP A 139 15.59 6.04 -4.51
C ASP A 139 14.26 6.00 -3.71
N ALA A 140 14.11 6.86 -2.73
CA ALA A 140 13.03 6.77 -1.75
C ALA A 140 12.14 8.01 -1.72
N LEU A 141 10.83 7.80 -1.62
CA LEU A 141 9.86 8.83 -1.25
C LEU A 141 9.53 8.75 0.25
N TYR A 142 10.53 8.48 1.07
CA TYR A 142 10.47 8.42 2.52
C TYR A 142 11.88 8.61 3.09
N ASN A 143 12.03 8.83 4.38
CA ASN A 143 13.34 9.00 5.04
C ASN A 143 14.09 7.66 5.16
N SER A 144 14.69 7.22 4.05
CA SER A 144 15.41 5.95 3.96
C SER A 144 16.85 6.07 4.48
N PRO A 145 17.33 5.14 5.35
CA PRO A 145 18.73 5.03 5.71
C PRO A 145 19.56 4.30 4.63
N HIS A 146 18.92 3.70 3.62
CA HIS A 146 19.58 2.84 2.64
C HIS A 146 19.73 3.47 1.26
N GLU A 147 18.80 4.35 0.88
CA GLU A 147 18.72 4.93 -0.47
C GLU A 147 18.50 6.44 -0.40
N PRO A 148 18.95 7.20 -1.42
CA PRO A 148 18.77 8.65 -1.46
C PRO A 148 17.30 9.03 -1.65
N TRP A 149 16.94 10.26 -1.28
CA TRP A 149 15.66 10.88 -1.65
C TRP A 149 15.48 10.87 -3.17
N SER A 150 14.25 10.55 -3.60
CA SER A 150 13.92 10.42 -5.02
C SER A 150 13.99 11.76 -5.75
N TYR A 151 14.51 11.71 -6.99
CA TYR A 151 14.43 12.82 -7.94
C TYR A 151 12.99 13.28 -8.17
N PHE A 152 12.05 12.34 -8.25
CA PHE A 152 10.65 12.65 -8.55
C PHE A 152 9.95 13.44 -7.44
N LEU A 153 10.51 13.47 -6.24
CA LEU A 153 9.97 14.21 -5.10
C LEU A 153 10.45 15.69 -5.08
N THR A 154 11.71 15.92 -5.42
CA THR A 154 12.35 17.24 -5.19
C THR A 154 13.07 17.80 -6.41
N GLY A 155 13.07 17.09 -7.54
CA GLY A 155 13.82 17.47 -8.75
C GLY A 155 15.33 17.24 -8.65
N GLN A 156 15.82 16.64 -7.53
CA GLN A 156 17.24 16.36 -7.33
C GLN A 156 17.42 15.11 -6.45
N ILE A 157 18.20 14.14 -6.93
CA ILE A 157 18.54 12.93 -6.17
C ILE A 157 19.24 13.32 -4.84
N GLY A 158 18.78 12.72 -3.74
CA GLY A 158 19.36 12.91 -2.40
C GLY A 158 18.91 14.18 -1.69
N LYS A 159 18.19 15.08 -2.33
CA LYS A 159 17.64 16.29 -1.72
C LYS A 159 16.35 15.97 -0.97
N ARG A 160 16.35 16.21 0.36
CA ARG A 160 15.14 16.07 1.19
C ARG A 160 14.09 17.15 0.86
N PRO A 161 12.80 16.90 1.11
CA PRO A 161 11.75 17.93 1.00
C PRO A 161 12.03 19.15 1.87
N ASN A 162 11.59 20.32 1.44
CA ASN A 162 11.70 21.55 2.20
C ASN A 162 10.44 22.41 2.02
N PRO A 163 9.66 22.69 3.11
CA PRO A 163 9.85 22.21 4.49
C PRO A 163 9.91 20.69 4.60
N TYR A 164 10.67 20.20 5.59
CA TYR A 164 10.83 18.76 5.78
C TYR A 164 9.51 18.09 6.17
N TYR A 165 9.22 16.97 5.54
CA TYR A 165 8.24 15.97 5.96
C TYR A 165 8.67 14.60 5.43
N ASP A 166 8.13 13.53 6.00
CA ASP A 166 8.26 12.18 5.46
C ASP A 166 7.00 11.85 4.63
N PRO A 167 7.11 11.74 3.30
CA PRO A 167 5.95 11.47 2.46
C PRO A 167 5.24 10.17 2.81
N LEU A 168 5.97 9.07 3.09
CA LEU A 168 5.32 7.80 3.40
C LEU A 168 4.56 7.86 4.72
N GLU A 169 5.14 8.43 5.78
CA GLU A 169 4.45 8.64 7.06
C GLU A 169 3.16 9.43 6.86
N PHE A 170 3.24 10.54 6.13
CA PHE A 170 2.09 11.38 5.82
C PHE A 170 0.99 10.63 5.05
N TRP A 171 1.36 9.86 4.01
CA TRP A 171 0.40 9.07 3.23
C TRP A 171 -0.27 7.98 4.05
N VAL A 172 0.47 7.29 4.94
CA VAL A 172 -0.07 6.27 5.84
C VAL A 172 -1.10 6.89 6.79
N GLU A 173 -0.72 7.97 7.49
CA GLU A 173 -1.62 8.64 8.43
C GLU A 173 -2.90 9.14 7.75
N GLU A 174 -2.78 9.80 6.60
CA GLU A 174 -3.92 10.38 5.90
C GLU A 174 -4.81 9.30 5.25
N ALA A 175 -4.25 8.17 4.80
CA ALA A 175 -5.02 7.01 4.35
C ALA A 175 -5.81 6.39 5.50
N HIS A 176 -5.18 6.13 6.64
CA HIS A 176 -5.83 5.52 7.82
C HIS A 176 -6.92 6.41 8.42
N LYS A 177 -6.71 7.73 8.50
CA LYS A 177 -7.76 8.69 8.91
C LYS A 177 -9.04 8.57 8.06
N ARG A 178 -8.92 8.05 6.83
CA ARG A 178 -10.02 7.85 5.89
C ARG A 178 -10.54 6.41 5.84
N GLY A 179 -9.96 5.51 6.64
CA GLY A 179 -10.26 4.09 6.61
C GLY A 179 -9.78 3.39 5.33
N LEU A 180 -8.69 3.86 4.73
CA LEU A 180 -8.06 3.26 3.55
C LEU A 180 -6.82 2.48 3.98
N GLU A 181 -6.69 1.21 3.56
CA GLU A 181 -5.42 0.50 3.65
C GLU A 181 -4.37 1.17 2.76
N LEU A 182 -3.11 1.23 3.22
CA LEU A 182 -1.99 1.69 2.41
C LEU A 182 -0.99 0.56 2.18
N HIS A 183 -0.84 0.19 0.91
CA HIS A 183 0.14 -0.77 0.43
C HIS A 183 1.29 -0.03 -0.24
N VAL A 184 2.53 -0.23 0.24
CA VAL A 184 3.71 0.38 -0.36
C VAL A 184 4.13 -0.39 -1.60
N TRP A 185 4.26 0.31 -2.71
CA TRP A 185 4.75 -0.28 -3.95
C TRP A 185 6.23 0.05 -4.16
N LEU A 186 7.01 -1.01 -4.33
CA LEU A 186 8.43 -0.94 -4.61
C LEU A 186 8.76 -1.67 -5.92
N ASN A 187 9.64 -1.10 -6.73
CA ASN A 187 10.33 -1.83 -7.79
C ASN A 187 11.68 -2.33 -7.22
N PRO A 188 11.91 -3.64 -7.08
CA PRO A 188 13.11 -4.14 -6.40
C PRO A 188 14.41 -3.99 -7.19
N TYR A 189 14.35 -3.89 -8.52
CA TYR A 189 15.54 -4.02 -9.37
C TYR A 189 15.86 -2.81 -10.26
N ARG A 190 14.93 -1.89 -10.48
CA ARG A 190 15.25 -0.67 -11.23
C ARG A 190 16.18 0.21 -10.41
N ALA A 191 17.43 0.39 -10.87
CA ALA A 191 18.40 1.22 -10.17
C ALA A 191 18.28 2.70 -10.55
N HIS A 192 17.86 3.00 -11.79
CA HIS A 192 17.61 4.37 -12.25
C HIS A 192 16.66 4.37 -13.45
N HIS A 193 15.70 5.29 -13.45
CA HIS A 193 14.80 5.54 -14.57
C HIS A 193 15.33 6.71 -15.42
N SER A 194 15.24 6.61 -16.75
CA SER A 194 15.76 7.64 -17.66
C SER A 194 15.15 9.05 -17.46
N ALA A 195 13.93 9.13 -16.90
CA ALA A 195 13.31 10.40 -16.51
C ALA A 195 13.74 10.90 -15.11
N GLY A 196 14.60 10.18 -14.40
CA GLY A 196 15.02 10.47 -13.01
C GLY A 196 16.19 11.46 -12.88
N GLY A 197 16.42 12.30 -13.89
CA GLY A 197 17.54 13.24 -13.92
C GLY A 197 18.89 12.57 -14.23
N ALA A 198 19.98 13.28 -13.95
CA ALA A 198 21.32 12.75 -14.16
C ALA A 198 21.72 11.76 -13.04
N VAL A 199 22.50 10.74 -13.41
CA VAL A 199 23.19 9.90 -12.43
C VAL A 199 24.29 10.72 -11.78
N THR A 200 24.24 10.86 -10.46
CA THR A 200 25.18 11.64 -9.65
C THR A 200 25.91 10.75 -8.65
N GLU A 201 26.95 11.24 -8.00
CA GLU A 201 27.65 10.54 -6.92
C GLU A 201 26.72 10.13 -5.76
N GLY A 202 25.65 10.89 -5.54
CA GLY A 202 24.62 10.60 -4.55
C GLY A 202 23.69 9.43 -4.91
N SER A 203 23.64 9.02 -6.20
CA SER A 203 22.76 7.95 -6.66
C SER A 203 23.26 6.56 -6.28
N MET A 204 22.35 5.59 -6.16
CA MET A 204 22.73 4.18 -5.93
C MET A 204 23.49 3.60 -7.12
N VAL A 205 23.24 4.05 -8.33
CA VAL A 205 24.02 3.63 -9.51
C VAL A 205 25.52 3.89 -9.33
N HIS A 206 25.89 5.03 -8.74
CA HIS A 206 27.29 5.35 -8.47
C HIS A 206 27.82 4.56 -7.26
N LYS A 207 27.03 4.52 -6.17
CA LYS A 207 27.44 3.86 -4.90
C LYS A 207 27.58 2.34 -5.02
N THR A 208 26.86 1.72 -5.95
CA THR A 208 26.81 0.27 -6.16
C THR A 208 27.04 -0.11 -7.60
N SER A 209 28.02 0.54 -8.25
CA SER A 209 28.30 0.40 -9.69
C SER A 209 28.65 -1.03 -10.12
N ASP A 210 29.13 -1.87 -9.20
CA ASP A 210 29.41 -3.29 -9.39
C ASP A 210 28.15 -4.18 -9.45
N LEU A 211 26.99 -3.64 -9.03
CA LEU A 211 25.71 -4.37 -8.96
C LEU A 211 24.75 -4.01 -10.10
N VAL A 212 25.04 -2.95 -10.84
CA VAL A 212 24.11 -2.40 -11.84
C VAL A 212 24.63 -2.57 -13.26
N VAL A 213 23.70 -2.70 -14.19
CA VAL A 213 23.96 -2.68 -15.63
C VAL A 213 23.19 -1.53 -16.28
N ARG A 214 23.82 -0.89 -17.30
CA ARG A 214 23.16 0.15 -18.09
C ARG A 214 22.46 -0.49 -19.29
N LEU A 215 21.19 -0.14 -19.48
CA LEU A 215 20.41 -0.55 -20.64
C LEU A 215 20.48 0.49 -21.76
N LYS A 216 20.19 0.08 -23.01
CA LYS A 216 20.28 0.95 -24.20
C LYS A 216 19.32 2.15 -24.16
N ASN A 217 18.18 2.03 -23.46
CA ASN A 217 17.22 3.14 -23.27
C ASN A 217 17.65 4.17 -22.20
N GLY A 218 18.85 4.02 -21.62
CA GLY A 218 19.39 4.91 -20.59
C GLY A 218 19.01 4.59 -19.16
N MET A 219 18.17 3.58 -18.92
CA MET A 219 17.88 3.08 -17.57
C MET A 219 19.06 2.28 -17.03
N TYR A 220 19.16 2.19 -15.71
CA TYR A 220 20.06 1.27 -15.01
C TYR A 220 19.25 0.25 -14.23
N TRP A 221 19.74 -0.97 -14.18
CA TRP A 221 19.08 -2.11 -13.57
C TRP A 221 20.04 -2.87 -12.67
N PHE A 222 19.62 -3.21 -11.47
CA PHE A 222 20.32 -4.16 -10.64
C PHE A 222 20.24 -5.55 -11.26
N ASP A 223 21.33 -6.32 -11.17
CA ASP A 223 21.33 -7.72 -11.59
C ASP A 223 20.51 -8.56 -10.58
N PRO A 224 19.34 -9.11 -10.97
CA PRO A 224 18.50 -9.86 -10.04
C PRO A 224 19.13 -11.14 -9.50
N ALA A 225 20.11 -11.69 -10.19
CA ALA A 225 20.82 -12.90 -9.77
C ALA A 225 22.00 -12.62 -8.83
N ASN A 226 22.35 -11.35 -8.62
CA ASN A 226 23.41 -11.00 -7.68
C ASN A 226 22.89 -11.04 -6.23
N PRO A 227 23.47 -11.87 -5.32
CA PRO A 227 23.04 -11.95 -3.94
C PRO A 227 23.05 -10.60 -3.19
N LYS A 228 24.05 -9.74 -3.45
CA LYS A 228 24.13 -8.40 -2.82
C LYS A 228 22.94 -7.52 -3.24
N THR A 229 22.48 -7.64 -4.47
CA THR A 229 21.26 -6.95 -4.96
C THR A 229 20.03 -7.40 -4.18
N GLN A 230 19.85 -8.72 -4.03
CA GLN A 230 18.74 -9.29 -3.27
C GLN A 230 18.79 -8.88 -1.80
N ASP A 231 19.99 -8.89 -1.18
CA ASP A 231 20.18 -8.43 0.20
C ASP A 231 19.85 -6.94 0.38
N HIS A 232 20.25 -6.11 -0.58
CA HIS A 232 19.91 -4.68 -0.56
C HIS A 232 18.41 -4.45 -0.69
N ALA A 233 17.76 -5.08 -1.67
CA ALA A 233 16.31 -4.95 -1.88
C ALA A 233 15.52 -5.44 -0.66
N SER A 234 15.91 -6.57 -0.06
CA SER A 234 15.29 -7.09 1.16
C SER A 234 15.45 -6.12 2.35
N LYS A 235 16.65 -5.56 2.57
CA LYS A 235 16.87 -4.54 3.62
C LYS A 235 15.96 -3.33 3.47
N VAL A 236 15.75 -2.85 2.24
CA VAL A 236 14.85 -1.72 1.97
C VAL A 236 13.40 -2.08 2.32
N VAL A 237 12.93 -3.27 1.93
CA VAL A 237 11.58 -3.75 2.26
C VAL A 237 11.39 -3.85 3.78
N LEU A 238 12.32 -4.49 4.47
CA LEU A 238 12.23 -4.71 5.93
C LEU A 238 12.33 -3.42 6.72
N ASP A 239 13.13 -2.45 6.26
CA ASP A 239 13.19 -1.12 6.88
C ASP A 239 11.82 -0.43 6.86
N ILE A 240 11.10 -0.50 5.74
CA ILE A 240 9.75 0.05 5.63
C ILE A 240 8.77 -0.71 6.52
N VAL A 241 8.74 -2.04 6.45
CA VAL A 241 7.85 -2.90 7.25
C VAL A 241 8.02 -2.65 8.75
N LYS A 242 9.26 -2.47 9.19
CA LYS A 242 9.57 -2.24 10.60
C LYS A 242 9.16 -0.86 11.08
N ARG A 243 9.42 0.19 10.31
CA ARG A 243 9.29 1.58 10.77
C ARG A 243 7.93 2.21 10.50
N TYR A 244 7.23 1.76 9.46
CA TYR A 244 5.96 2.38 9.06
C TYR A 244 4.77 1.46 9.34
N ASP A 245 3.66 2.08 9.62
CA ASP A 245 2.40 1.40 9.92
C ASP A 245 1.62 1.07 8.63
N ILE A 246 2.26 0.36 7.70
CA ILE A 246 1.70 -0.05 6.42
C ILE A 246 0.85 -1.31 6.52
N ASP A 247 -0.12 -1.47 5.59
CA ASP A 247 -1.00 -2.65 5.50
C ASP A 247 -0.46 -3.73 4.57
N GLY A 248 0.38 -3.35 3.61
CA GLY A 248 0.95 -4.29 2.66
C GLY A 248 2.19 -3.78 1.95
N VAL A 249 2.95 -4.73 1.40
CA VAL A 249 4.05 -4.51 0.45
C VAL A 249 3.61 -5.01 -0.90
N HIS A 250 3.90 -4.28 -1.96
CA HIS A 250 3.51 -4.58 -3.33
C HIS A 250 4.70 -4.45 -4.29
N PHE A 251 4.92 -5.49 -5.10
CA PHE A 251 5.85 -5.42 -6.23
C PHE A 251 5.09 -5.41 -7.55
N ASP A 252 5.65 -4.74 -8.56
CA ASP A 252 5.16 -4.74 -9.93
C ASP A 252 5.67 -5.93 -10.75
N ASP A 253 5.70 -5.81 -12.09
CA ASP A 253 6.13 -6.87 -13.02
C ASP A 253 7.60 -6.75 -13.46
N TYR A 254 8.35 -5.77 -12.97
CA TYR A 254 9.70 -5.49 -13.42
C TYR A 254 10.77 -6.27 -12.63
N PHE A 255 10.88 -7.57 -12.87
CA PHE A 255 11.97 -8.41 -12.33
C PHE A 255 13.22 -8.30 -13.20
N TYR A 256 13.34 -9.06 -14.28
CA TYR A 256 14.23 -8.68 -15.38
C TYR A 256 13.53 -7.62 -16.23
N PRO A 257 14.29 -6.72 -16.88
CA PRO A 257 13.67 -5.67 -17.70
C PRO A 257 13.13 -6.25 -19.01
N TYR A 258 12.10 -5.61 -19.56
CA TYR A 258 11.64 -5.91 -20.91
C TYR A 258 12.80 -5.79 -21.91
N ALA A 259 12.94 -6.74 -22.84
CA ALA A 259 14.00 -6.75 -23.84
C ALA A 259 14.04 -5.45 -24.67
N SER A 260 12.88 -4.82 -24.89
CA SER A 260 12.78 -3.51 -25.57
C SER A 260 13.58 -2.40 -24.88
N TYR A 261 13.76 -2.45 -23.56
CA TYR A 261 14.58 -1.48 -22.81
C TYR A 261 16.07 -1.60 -23.15
N ASN A 262 16.50 -2.78 -23.60
CA ASN A 262 17.85 -3.04 -24.08
C ASN A 262 17.94 -3.15 -25.62
N GLY A 263 16.98 -2.54 -26.34
CA GLY A 263 16.94 -2.57 -27.81
C GLY A 263 16.78 -3.98 -28.40
N GLY A 264 16.07 -4.86 -27.72
CA GLY A 264 15.85 -6.26 -28.08
C GLY A 264 17.01 -7.20 -27.73
N ALA A 265 18.12 -6.68 -27.19
CA ALA A 265 19.24 -7.51 -26.75
C ALA A 265 18.95 -8.14 -25.36
N ASP A 266 19.60 -9.29 -25.12
CA ASP A 266 19.52 -9.98 -23.83
C ASP A 266 20.06 -9.13 -22.67
N PHE A 267 19.64 -9.44 -21.46
CA PHE A 267 20.13 -8.77 -20.25
C PHE A 267 21.60 -9.12 -20.01
N PRO A 268 22.49 -8.13 -19.75
CA PRO A 268 23.93 -8.34 -19.71
C PRO A 268 24.45 -8.84 -18.33
N ASP A 269 23.93 -9.96 -17.82
CA ASP A 269 24.32 -10.60 -16.55
C ASP A 269 25.44 -11.65 -16.71
N ASN A 270 26.37 -11.47 -17.68
CA ASN A 270 27.44 -12.44 -17.94
C ASN A 270 28.33 -12.69 -16.72
N THR A 271 28.59 -11.69 -15.89
CA THR A 271 29.45 -11.80 -14.71
C THR A 271 28.88 -12.81 -13.72
N THR A 272 27.61 -12.67 -13.34
CA THR A 272 26.94 -13.55 -12.37
C THR A 272 26.64 -14.92 -12.98
N TRP A 273 26.28 -14.97 -14.26
CA TRP A 273 26.10 -16.23 -14.99
C TRP A 273 27.40 -17.06 -15.05
N ASN A 274 28.53 -16.44 -15.41
CA ASN A 274 29.80 -17.14 -15.47
C ASN A 274 30.28 -17.61 -14.08
N ALA A 275 30.02 -16.82 -13.04
CA ALA A 275 30.30 -17.23 -11.66
C ALA A 275 29.46 -18.46 -11.27
N TYR A 276 28.15 -18.48 -11.60
CA TYR A 276 27.30 -19.66 -11.41
C TYR A 276 27.81 -20.89 -12.15
N LYS A 277 28.19 -20.76 -13.43
CA LYS A 277 28.76 -21.89 -14.19
C LYS A 277 30.08 -22.40 -13.61
N LYS A 278 30.95 -21.49 -13.16
CA LYS A 278 32.24 -21.85 -12.52
C LYS A 278 32.03 -22.58 -11.19
N SER A 279 30.95 -22.29 -10.46
CA SER A 279 30.60 -23.02 -9.22
C SER A 279 29.96 -24.40 -9.46
N GLY A 280 29.90 -24.89 -10.70
CA GLY A 280 29.30 -26.18 -11.06
C GLY A 280 27.82 -26.13 -11.41
N GLY A 281 27.26 -24.94 -11.59
CA GLY A 281 25.85 -24.77 -11.96
C GLY A 281 25.51 -25.42 -13.30
N ASN A 282 24.39 -26.15 -13.36
CA ASN A 282 23.97 -26.96 -14.54
C ASN A 282 22.67 -26.49 -15.20
N MET A 283 21.95 -25.52 -14.62
CA MET A 283 20.72 -24.99 -15.21
C MET A 283 20.98 -24.30 -16.56
N SER A 284 19.93 -24.19 -17.38
CA SER A 284 19.92 -23.21 -18.48
C SER A 284 19.97 -21.78 -17.91
N ARG A 285 20.44 -20.81 -18.71
CA ARG A 285 20.49 -19.41 -18.24
C ARG A 285 19.10 -18.86 -17.90
N ALA A 286 18.10 -19.23 -18.67
CA ALA A 286 16.70 -18.84 -18.41
C ALA A 286 16.16 -19.44 -17.10
N ASP A 287 16.41 -20.71 -16.82
CA ASP A 287 15.99 -21.35 -15.58
C ASP A 287 16.74 -20.79 -14.37
N TRP A 288 18.04 -20.51 -14.50
CA TRP A 288 18.84 -19.88 -13.47
C TRP A 288 18.34 -18.47 -13.13
N ARG A 289 17.95 -17.67 -14.13
CA ARG A 289 17.32 -16.35 -13.91
C ARG A 289 16.01 -16.48 -13.13
N ARG A 290 15.13 -17.38 -13.57
CA ARG A 290 13.85 -17.65 -12.87
C ARG A 290 14.05 -18.14 -11.45
N ASP A 291 14.98 -19.06 -11.24
CA ASP A 291 15.30 -19.59 -9.91
C ASP A 291 15.76 -18.48 -8.95
N ASN A 292 16.60 -17.55 -9.42
CA ASN A 292 17.03 -16.41 -8.59
C ASN A 292 15.86 -15.49 -8.22
N VAL A 293 14.96 -15.19 -9.16
CA VAL A 293 13.76 -14.39 -8.87
C VAL A 293 12.82 -15.15 -7.93
N ASN A 294 12.57 -16.45 -8.17
CA ASN A 294 11.70 -17.27 -7.33
C ASN A 294 12.19 -17.31 -5.87
N ARG A 295 13.49 -17.55 -5.67
CA ARG A 295 14.10 -17.57 -4.32
C ARG A 295 13.99 -16.20 -3.63
N PHE A 296 14.14 -15.12 -4.37
CA PHE A 296 13.98 -13.78 -3.81
C PHE A 296 12.53 -13.51 -3.37
N ILE A 297 11.53 -13.87 -4.16
CA ILE A 297 10.11 -13.71 -3.80
C ILE A 297 9.77 -14.54 -2.55
N GLU A 298 10.19 -15.82 -2.51
CA GLU A 298 10.01 -16.68 -1.34
C GLU A 298 10.66 -16.09 -0.08
N ARG A 299 11.91 -15.59 -0.23
CA ARG A 299 12.67 -14.98 0.85
C ARG A 299 11.96 -13.74 1.40
N VAL A 300 11.58 -12.80 0.53
CA VAL A 300 10.92 -11.55 0.94
C VAL A 300 9.59 -11.83 1.65
N TYR A 301 8.78 -12.78 1.14
CA TYR A 301 7.57 -13.21 1.82
C TYR A 301 7.84 -13.68 3.25
N LYS A 302 8.80 -14.60 3.42
CA LYS A 302 9.16 -15.13 4.73
C LYS A 302 9.70 -14.05 5.68
N GLU A 303 10.55 -13.18 5.20
CA GLU A 303 11.15 -12.09 5.98
C GLU A 303 10.11 -11.06 6.42
N ILE A 304 9.16 -10.67 5.54
CA ILE A 304 8.03 -9.80 5.92
C ILE A 304 7.22 -10.44 7.03
N LYS A 305 6.87 -11.74 6.90
CA LYS A 305 6.08 -12.44 7.93
C LYS A 305 6.81 -12.61 9.25
N ALA A 306 8.11 -12.75 9.23
CA ALA A 306 8.93 -12.80 10.44
C ALA A 306 9.03 -11.45 11.14
N GLU A 307 9.10 -10.32 10.40
CA GLU A 307 9.18 -8.97 10.96
C GLU A 307 7.81 -8.48 11.47
N LYS A 308 6.77 -8.59 10.62
CA LYS A 308 5.40 -8.16 10.94
C LYS A 308 4.39 -9.03 10.20
N HIS A 309 3.94 -10.11 10.85
CA HIS A 309 3.11 -11.15 10.23
C HIS A 309 1.77 -10.64 9.64
N THR A 310 1.25 -9.51 10.13
CA THR A 310 -0.01 -8.90 9.66
C THR A 310 0.13 -8.10 8.36
N VAL A 311 1.36 -7.71 7.98
CA VAL A 311 1.59 -6.98 6.72
C VAL A 311 1.41 -7.93 5.54
N LYS A 312 0.49 -7.60 4.64
CA LYS A 312 0.24 -8.36 3.42
C LYS A 312 1.40 -8.20 2.44
N PHE A 313 1.74 -9.25 1.69
CA PHE A 313 2.66 -9.16 0.56
C PHE A 313 1.95 -9.53 -0.73
N GLY A 314 1.99 -8.67 -1.73
CA GLY A 314 1.34 -8.88 -3.01
C GLY A 314 2.17 -8.47 -4.21
N LEU A 315 1.73 -8.91 -5.37
CA LEU A 315 2.40 -8.69 -6.65
C LEU A 315 1.39 -8.33 -7.72
N SER A 316 1.80 -7.46 -8.66
CA SER A 316 1.06 -7.20 -9.90
C SER A 316 1.88 -7.62 -11.13
N PRO A 317 2.01 -8.93 -11.39
CA PRO A 317 2.77 -9.40 -12.54
C PRO A 317 2.02 -9.13 -13.85
N PHE A 318 2.73 -9.22 -14.97
CA PHE A 318 2.11 -9.17 -16.30
C PHE A 318 0.97 -10.19 -16.40
N GLY A 319 -0.16 -9.83 -17.01
CA GLY A 319 -1.40 -10.62 -16.96
C GLY A 319 -1.34 -12.00 -17.62
N ILE A 320 -0.40 -12.22 -18.56
CA ILE A 320 -0.19 -13.49 -19.25
C ILE A 320 1.06 -14.17 -18.69
N TRP A 321 0.89 -15.34 -18.04
CA TRP A 321 2.01 -16.14 -17.58
C TRP A 321 2.87 -16.61 -18.75
N LYS A 322 2.22 -17.26 -19.74
CA LYS A 322 2.84 -17.77 -20.97
C LYS A 322 1.79 -17.85 -22.06
N PRO A 323 2.12 -17.53 -23.34
CA PRO A 323 1.23 -17.79 -24.46
C PRO A 323 0.74 -19.23 -24.51
N GLY A 324 -0.57 -19.42 -24.79
CA GLY A 324 -1.22 -20.74 -24.74
C GLY A 324 -1.76 -21.11 -23.35
N TYR A 325 -1.60 -20.26 -22.33
CA TYR A 325 -2.15 -20.43 -20.98
C TYR A 325 -3.02 -19.23 -20.55
N PRO A 326 -4.39 -19.39 -20.62
CA PRO A 326 -5.14 -20.54 -21.16
C PRO A 326 -4.99 -20.73 -22.68
N ALA A 327 -5.48 -21.87 -23.18
CA ALA A 327 -5.44 -22.18 -24.60
C ALA A 327 -6.05 -21.05 -25.45
N GLY A 328 -5.41 -20.67 -26.57
CA GLY A 328 -5.81 -19.58 -27.45
C GLY A 328 -5.30 -18.19 -27.06
N VAL A 329 -4.78 -17.99 -25.83
CA VAL A 329 -4.16 -16.71 -25.43
C VAL A 329 -2.81 -16.54 -26.12
N THR A 330 -2.57 -15.32 -26.63
CA THR A 330 -1.32 -14.90 -27.27
C THR A 330 -0.82 -13.60 -26.64
N GLY A 331 0.46 -13.30 -26.81
CA GLY A 331 1.09 -12.07 -26.31
C GLY A 331 2.46 -12.35 -25.70
N SER A 332 3.00 -11.39 -24.95
CA SER A 332 4.28 -11.53 -24.25
C SER A 332 4.19 -12.57 -23.13
N SER A 333 5.31 -13.19 -22.83
CA SER A 333 5.46 -14.21 -21.79
C SER A 333 6.23 -13.63 -20.60
N GLN A 334 5.57 -13.45 -19.45
CA GLN A 334 6.33 -13.06 -18.25
C GLN A 334 7.34 -14.14 -17.84
N TYR A 335 7.00 -15.42 -18.05
CA TYR A 335 7.85 -16.56 -17.73
C TYR A 335 9.15 -16.56 -18.55
N ASP A 336 9.06 -16.32 -19.86
CA ASP A 336 10.21 -16.41 -20.79
C ASP A 336 10.95 -15.07 -20.96
N GLU A 337 10.24 -13.92 -20.88
CA GLU A 337 10.80 -12.59 -21.16
C GLU A 337 11.25 -11.86 -19.90
N LEU A 338 10.47 -11.96 -18.79
CA LEU A 338 10.77 -11.29 -17.53
C LEU A 338 11.36 -12.26 -16.49
N TYR A 339 11.50 -13.54 -16.85
CA TYR A 339 11.96 -14.62 -15.97
C TYR A 339 11.19 -14.66 -14.64
N ALA A 340 9.89 -14.36 -14.70
CA ALA A 340 8.97 -14.31 -13.58
C ALA A 340 8.00 -15.50 -13.63
N ASP A 341 8.15 -16.44 -12.71
CA ASP A 341 7.24 -17.58 -12.58
C ASP A 341 6.14 -17.29 -11.57
N ALA A 342 5.29 -16.29 -11.89
CA ALA A 342 4.23 -15.85 -10.99
C ALA A 342 3.19 -16.94 -10.71
N LYS A 343 3.03 -17.91 -11.63
CA LYS A 343 2.23 -19.10 -11.39
C LYS A 343 2.79 -19.93 -10.21
N LEU A 344 4.10 -20.15 -10.19
CA LEU A 344 4.75 -20.84 -9.09
C LEU A 344 4.52 -20.12 -7.75
N TRP A 345 4.65 -18.80 -7.72
CA TRP A 345 4.49 -18.01 -6.49
C TRP A 345 3.07 -18.11 -5.94
N LEU A 346 2.06 -18.05 -6.81
CA LEU A 346 0.66 -18.25 -6.46
C LEU A 346 0.41 -19.68 -5.96
N ASN A 347 0.88 -20.71 -6.70
CA ASN A 347 0.75 -22.13 -6.35
C ASN A 347 1.49 -22.54 -5.07
N LYS A 348 2.54 -21.79 -4.66
CA LYS A 348 3.27 -22.02 -3.41
C LYS A 348 2.76 -21.17 -2.25
N GLY A 349 1.85 -20.22 -2.52
CA GLY A 349 1.33 -19.32 -1.51
C GLY A 349 2.38 -18.37 -0.93
N TRP A 350 3.41 -18.00 -1.70
CA TRP A 350 4.45 -17.03 -1.31
C TRP A 350 3.99 -15.57 -1.43
N ILE A 351 2.70 -15.36 -1.46
CA ILE A 351 2.03 -14.06 -1.52
C ILE A 351 0.74 -14.12 -0.71
N ASP A 352 0.22 -12.97 -0.30
CA ASP A 352 -1.11 -12.86 0.32
C ASP A 352 -2.16 -12.42 -0.68
N TYR A 353 -1.77 -11.60 -1.67
CA TYR A 353 -2.66 -11.21 -2.76
C TYR A 353 -1.91 -11.14 -4.10
N PHE A 354 -2.64 -11.42 -5.15
CA PHE A 354 -2.16 -11.49 -6.52
C PHE A 354 -2.99 -10.58 -7.41
N THR A 355 -2.34 -9.66 -8.11
CA THR A 355 -3.00 -8.62 -8.91
C THR A 355 -2.51 -8.67 -10.35
N PRO A 356 -2.83 -9.74 -11.12
CA PRO A 356 -2.37 -9.84 -12.50
C PRO A 356 -2.91 -8.67 -13.31
N GLN A 357 -2.07 -8.04 -14.13
CA GLN A 357 -2.41 -6.87 -14.96
C GLN A 357 -3.27 -7.32 -16.14
N LEU A 358 -4.59 -7.47 -15.93
CA LEU A 358 -5.55 -7.89 -16.95
C LEU A 358 -6.07 -6.68 -17.74
N TYR A 359 -5.17 -6.02 -18.48
CA TYR A 359 -5.43 -4.73 -19.12
C TYR A 359 -6.14 -4.83 -20.48
N TRP A 360 -6.81 -5.94 -20.74
CA TRP A 360 -7.58 -6.19 -21.97
C TRP A 360 -9.08 -6.22 -21.69
N PRO A 361 -9.91 -5.96 -22.71
CA PRO A 361 -11.36 -6.08 -22.58
C PRO A 361 -11.83 -7.52 -22.30
N ILE A 362 -13.10 -7.65 -21.90
CA ILE A 362 -13.75 -8.95 -21.68
C ILE A 362 -13.75 -9.77 -22.99
N GLU A 363 -14.01 -9.11 -24.12
CA GLU A 363 -14.26 -9.72 -25.43
C GLU A 363 -13.18 -9.41 -26.50
N PRO A 364 -11.95 -9.87 -26.43
CA PRO A 364 -11.23 -10.30 -27.61
C PRO A 364 -10.71 -11.72 -27.48
N ALA A 365 -10.83 -12.50 -28.53
CA ALA A 365 -10.52 -13.92 -28.54
C ALA A 365 -9.08 -14.27 -28.12
N LYS A 366 -8.11 -13.35 -28.28
CA LYS A 366 -6.67 -13.63 -28.03
C LYS A 366 -6.16 -13.19 -26.67
N GLN A 367 -6.85 -12.27 -26.00
CA GLN A 367 -6.45 -11.69 -24.71
C GLN A 367 -7.71 -11.28 -23.95
N SER A 368 -8.56 -12.25 -23.58
CA SER A 368 -9.81 -12.01 -22.87
C SER A 368 -9.55 -11.83 -21.37
N PHE A 369 -10.04 -10.73 -20.79
CA PHE A 369 -10.06 -10.50 -19.34
C PHE A 369 -10.66 -11.71 -18.62
N THR A 370 -11.85 -12.16 -19.04
CA THR A 370 -12.57 -13.28 -18.43
C THR A 370 -11.79 -14.58 -18.52
N ALA A 371 -11.20 -14.90 -19.68
CA ALA A 371 -10.43 -16.13 -19.86
C ALA A 371 -9.18 -16.17 -18.98
N LEU A 372 -8.45 -15.05 -18.91
CA LEU A 372 -7.25 -14.92 -18.09
C LEU A 372 -7.59 -14.96 -16.59
N LEU A 373 -8.63 -14.23 -16.16
CA LEU A 373 -9.07 -14.23 -14.76
C LEU A 373 -9.48 -15.63 -14.30
N LYS A 374 -10.27 -16.34 -15.10
CA LYS A 374 -10.69 -17.71 -14.82
C LYS A 374 -9.51 -18.68 -14.75
N TRP A 375 -8.51 -18.50 -15.62
CA TRP A 375 -7.31 -19.31 -15.60
C TRP A 375 -6.48 -19.06 -14.33
N TRP A 376 -6.26 -17.80 -13.96
CA TRP A 376 -5.55 -17.46 -12.72
C TRP A 376 -6.25 -17.97 -11.46
N GLU A 377 -7.60 -17.93 -11.43
CA GLU A 377 -8.36 -18.53 -10.31
C GLU A 377 -8.16 -20.05 -10.25
N GLY A 378 -8.12 -20.73 -11.40
CA GLY A 378 -7.81 -22.17 -11.45
C GLY A 378 -6.41 -22.54 -10.96
N GLU A 379 -5.46 -21.60 -11.07
CA GLU A 379 -4.09 -21.78 -10.56
C GLU A 379 -3.94 -21.37 -9.08
N ASN A 380 -4.95 -20.79 -8.47
CA ASN A 380 -4.92 -20.29 -7.09
C ASN A 380 -5.16 -21.41 -6.06
N THR A 381 -4.29 -22.41 -6.02
CA THR A 381 -4.45 -23.62 -5.19
C THR A 381 -4.40 -23.36 -3.68
N HIS A 382 -3.83 -22.22 -3.24
CA HIS A 382 -3.76 -21.84 -1.83
C HIS A 382 -4.87 -20.86 -1.42
N GLY A 383 -5.83 -20.55 -2.31
CA GLY A 383 -6.93 -19.64 -2.02
C GLY A 383 -6.46 -18.26 -1.58
N ARG A 384 -5.36 -17.75 -2.13
CA ARG A 384 -4.88 -16.39 -1.90
C ARG A 384 -5.83 -15.38 -2.53
N HIS A 385 -5.78 -14.13 -2.07
CA HIS A 385 -6.58 -13.09 -2.71
C HIS A 385 -6.16 -12.92 -4.17
N LEU A 386 -7.10 -12.97 -5.08
CA LEU A 386 -6.91 -12.70 -6.51
C LEU A 386 -7.71 -11.44 -6.88
N TRP A 387 -7.02 -10.31 -6.99
CA TRP A 387 -7.60 -8.99 -7.25
C TRP A 387 -7.05 -8.44 -8.57
N PRO A 388 -7.70 -8.69 -9.72
CA PRO A 388 -7.15 -8.30 -11.01
C PRO A 388 -6.89 -6.79 -11.11
N GLY A 389 -5.81 -6.44 -11.81
CA GLY A 389 -5.53 -5.08 -12.24
C GLY A 389 -6.42 -4.69 -13.42
N LEU A 390 -7.12 -3.55 -13.30
CA LEU A 390 -8.01 -2.99 -14.31
C LEU A 390 -7.40 -1.72 -14.92
N ASN A 391 -7.32 -1.62 -16.25
CA ASN A 391 -6.78 -0.43 -16.90
C ASN A 391 -7.85 0.65 -17.12
N THR A 392 -8.10 1.47 -16.10
CA THR A 392 -9.04 2.58 -16.16
C THR A 392 -8.57 3.74 -17.07
N VAL A 393 -7.27 3.78 -17.41
CA VAL A 393 -6.69 4.83 -18.27
C VAL A 393 -6.90 4.51 -19.74
N GLU A 394 -6.59 3.26 -20.17
CA GLU A 394 -6.42 2.92 -21.59
C GLU A 394 -7.09 1.62 -22.03
N VAL A 395 -8.03 1.06 -21.25
CA VAL A 395 -8.72 -0.16 -21.71
C VAL A 395 -9.35 0.07 -23.10
N ARG A 396 -9.04 -0.82 -24.02
CA ARG A 396 -9.49 -0.73 -25.44
C ARG A 396 -10.94 -1.14 -25.56
N SER A 397 -11.85 -0.19 -25.32
CA SER A 397 -13.31 -0.37 -25.47
C SER A 397 -13.93 0.92 -25.99
N ALA A 398 -14.99 0.81 -26.80
CA ALA A 398 -15.77 1.95 -27.27
C ALA A 398 -16.44 2.69 -26.09
N ASN A 399 -16.83 1.96 -25.04
CA ASN A 399 -17.36 2.51 -23.79
C ASN A 399 -16.51 2.04 -22.61
N ARG A 400 -15.39 2.72 -22.36
CA ARG A 400 -14.44 2.37 -21.27
C ARG A 400 -15.07 2.33 -19.87
N PRO A 401 -15.89 3.30 -19.44
CA PRO A 401 -16.55 3.21 -18.14
C PRO A 401 -17.39 1.95 -17.97
N GLN A 402 -18.21 1.61 -18.97
CA GLN A 402 -19.04 0.42 -18.92
C GLN A 402 -18.21 -0.87 -18.95
N GLU A 403 -17.12 -0.89 -19.71
CA GLU A 403 -16.19 -2.02 -19.74
C GLU A 403 -15.61 -2.32 -18.35
N ILE A 404 -15.11 -1.30 -17.64
CA ILE A 404 -14.59 -1.45 -16.28
C ILE A 404 -15.68 -1.92 -15.31
N VAL A 405 -16.88 -1.37 -15.39
CA VAL A 405 -18.04 -1.84 -14.61
C VAL A 405 -18.33 -3.32 -14.87
N ASN A 406 -18.29 -3.75 -16.13
CA ASN A 406 -18.51 -5.14 -16.51
C ASN A 406 -17.37 -6.05 -16.00
N GLN A 407 -16.11 -5.63 -16.07
CA GLN A 407 -14.96 -6.37 -15.51
C GLN A 407 -15.10 -6.56 -14.00
N ILE A 408 -15.55 -5.56 -13.25
CA ILE A 408 -15.82 -5.68 -11.81
C ILE A 408 -16.95 -6.69 -11.55
N LYS A 409 -18.04 -6.63 -12.32
CA LYS A 409 -19.15 -7.59 -12.21
C LYS A 409 -18.70 -9.02 -12.53
N GLU A 410 -17.89 -9.19 -13.57
CA GLU A 410 -17.33 -10.50 -13.94
C GLU A 410 -16.38 -11.03 -12.86
N THR A 411 -15.56 -10.17 -12.25
CA THR A 411 -14.71 -10.53 -11.11
C THR A 411 -15.54 -11.04 -9.93
N ARG A 412 -16.62 -10.35 -9.56
CA ARG A 412 -17.54 -10.78 -8.48
C ARG A 412 -18.15 -12.15 -8.75
N LYS A 413 -18.48 -12.43 -10.02
CA LYS A 413 -19.06 -13.73 -10.44
C LYS A 413 -18.02 -14.85 -10.39
N LEU A 414 -16.80 -14.60 -10.85
CA LEU A 414 -15.76 -15.63 -10.97
C LEU A 414 -15.03 -15.89 -9.65
N ILE A 415 -14.88 -14.88 -8.78
CA ILE A 415 -14.10 -14.96 -7.54
C ILE A 415 -14.94 -14.51 -6.34
N PRO A 416 -16.06 -15.18 -6.03
CA PRO A 416 -17.00 -14.73 -4.99
C PRO A 416 -16.43 -14.77 -3.58
N LYS A 417 -15.41 -15.59 -3.31
CA LYS A 417 -14.81 -15.76 -1.97
C LYS A 417 -13.85 -14.64 -1.57
N SER A 418 -13.27 -13.96 -2.55
CA SER A 418 -12.28 -12.90 -2.31
C SER A 418 -12.37 -11.83 -3.38
N VAL A 419 -13.54 -11.20 -3.46
CA VAL A 419 -13.81 -10.18 -4.47
C VAL A 419 -12.87 -8.99 -4.30
N GLY A 420 -12.35 -8.46 -5.41
CA GLY A 420 -11.57 -7.24 -5.40
C GLY A 420 -10.98 -6.88 -6.75
N ALA A 421 -10.48 -5.67 -6.87
CA ALA A 421 -9.75 -5.17 -8.03
C ALA A 421 -8.83 -4.02 -7.66
N VAL A 422 -7.79 -3.79 -8.46
CA VAL A 422 -6.90 -2.63 -8.35
C VAL A 422 -6.92 -1.84 -9.65
N HIS A 423 -7.20 -0.55 -9.57
CA HIS A 423 -7.39 0.32 -10.73
C HIS A 423 -6.07 0.96 -11.18
N TRP A 424 -5.62 0.64 -12.40
CA TRP A 424 -4.49 1.31 -13.04
C TRP A 424 -4.98 2.46 -13.90
N SER A 425 -4.75 3.66 -13.53
CA SER A 425 -4.27 4.15 -12.24
C SER A 425 -5.27 5.19 -11.74
N ILE A 426 -4.94 5.86 -10.63
CA ILE A 426 -5.76 6.96 -10.13
C ILE A 426 -6.01 8.03 -11.20
N ALA A 427 -5.13 8.18 -12.20
CA ALA A 427 -5.32 9.09 -13.33
C ALA A 427 -6.58 8.77 -14.16
N GLY A 428 -6.94 7.48 -14.30
CA GLY A 428 -8.17 7.08 -15.00
C GLY A 428 -9.44 7.48 -14.23
N LEU A 429 -9.31 7.67 -12.92
CA LEU A 429 -10.39 8.14 -12.05
C LEU A 429 -10.43 9.68 -12.01
N THR A 430 -9.30 10.35 -11.75
CA THR A 430 -9.26 11.81 -11.59
C THR A 430 -9.49 12.57 -12.90
N LYS A 431 -9.09 12.01 -14.05
CA LYS A 431 -9.23 12.64 -15.37
C LYS A 431 -10.51 12.26 -16.12
N SER A 432 -11.31 11.34 -15.58
CA SER A 432 -12.55 10.87 -16.21
C SER A 432 -13.71 10.84 -15.22
N PRO A 433 -14.44 11.96 -15.04
CA PRO A 433 -15.64 11.99 -14.20
C PRO A 433 -16.64 10.88 -14.55
N ALA A 434 -16.85 10.60 -15.86
CA ALA A 434 -17.72 9.52 -16.32
C ALA A 434 -17.29 8.13 -15.84
N MET A 435 -15.99 7.87 -15.70
CA MET A 435 -15.47 6.61 -15.15
C MET A 435 -15.84 6.47 -13.67
N VAL A 436 -15.60 7.52 -12.90
CA VAL A 436 -15.90 7.54 -11.45
C VAL A 436 -17.41 7.39 -11.23
N GLU A 437 -18.21 8.15 -11.96
CA GLU A 437 -19.67 8.11 -11.88
C GLU A 437 -20.22 6.72 -12.22
N ALA A 438 -19.75 6.11 -13.31
CA ALA A 438 -20.16 4.77 -13.70
C ALA A 438 -19.82 3.72 -12.64
N ILE A 439 -18.62 3.76 -12.05
CA ILE A 439 -18.22 2.85 -10.98
C ILE A 439 -19.05 3.11 -9.71
N LYS A 440 -19.14 4.36 -9.26
CA LYS A 440 -19.83 4.76 -8.03
C LYS A 440 -21.31 4.37 -8.07
N ASN A 441 -22.00 4.71 -9.15
CA ASN A 441 -23.46 4.55 -9.24
C ASN A 441 -23.90 3.12 -9.60
N SER A 442 -22.97 2.22 -9.96
CA SER A 442 -23.32 0.85 -10.34
C SER A 442 -22.73 -0.21 -9.41
N VAL A 443 -21.41 -0.22 -9.21
CA VAL A 443 -20.70 -1.31 -8.52
C VAL A 443 -20.14 -0.93 -7.16
N TYR A 444 -19.83 0.36 -6.92
CA TYR A 444 -19.27 0.86 -5.65
C TYR A 444 -20.24 1.79 -4.89
N GLN A 445 -21.54 1.48 -4.93
CA GLN A 445 -22.59 2.32 -4.31
C GLN A 445 -22.43 2.48 -2.80
N ASN A 446 -22.02 1.41 -2.11
CA ASN A 446 -21.89 1.37 -0.65
C ASN A 446 -20.44 1.11 -0.24
N LYS A 447 -20.05 1.55 0.96
CA LYS A 447 -18.83 1.13 1.62
C LYS A 447 -18.86 -0.38 1.87
N VAL A 448 -17.71 -1.02 1.78
CA VAL A 448 -17.50 -2.45 2.07
C VAL A 448 -16.17 -2.62 2.79
N LEU A 449 -16.04 -3.69 3.56
CA LEU A 449 -14.76 -4.06 4.16
C LEU A 449 -13.85 -4.74 3.12
N VAL A 450 -12.56 -4.72 3.37
CA VAL A 450 -11.60 -5.57 2.66
C VAL A 450 -11.89 -7.04 3.01
N PRO A 451 -11.70 -8.01 2.10
CA PRO A 451 -11.81 -9.44 2.42
C PRO A 451 -10.88 -9.84 3.56
N ARG A 452 -11.35 -10.72 4.45
CA ARG A 452 -10.52 -11.28 5.54
C ARG A 452 -9.33 -12.06 4.97
N THR A 453 -8.20 -12.02 5.67
CA THR A 453 -6.99 -12.76 5.30
C THR A 453 -6.74 -13.89 6.33
N PRO A 454 -7.50 -15.00 6.27
CA PRO A 454 -7.56 -15.98 7.36
C PRO A 454 -6.29 -16.79 7.57
N TRP A 455 -5.36 -16.79 6.61
CA TRP A 455 -4.04 -17.44 6.76
C TRP A 455 -3.02 -16.56 7.49
N LEU A 456 -3.32 -15.28 7.74
CA LEU A 456 -2.53 -14.42 8.62
C LEU A 456 -3.14 -14.44 10.01
N GLN A 457 -2.30 -14.76 11.00
CA GLN A 457 -2.74 -14.78 12.39
C GLN A 457 -2.97 -13.36 12.89
N ALA A 458 -4.07 -13.14 13.59
CA ALA A 458 -4.36 -11.91 14.33
C ALA A 458 -4.65 -12.25 15.78
N ASN A 459 -4.36 -11.32 16.68
CA ASN A 459 -4.84 -11.41 18.05
C ASN A 459 -6.37 -11.28 18.05
N PRO A 460 -7.09 -12.04 18.89
CA PRO A 460 -8.53 -11.90 19.00
C PRO A 460 -8.90 -10.46 19.38
N LEU A 461 -9.74 -9.84 18.57
CA LEU A 461 -10.25 -8.50 18.82
C LEU A 461 -11.36 -8.58 19.85
N LEU A 462 -11.27 -7.80 20.94
CA LEU A 462 -12.26 -7.77 22.00
C LEU A 462 -13.56 -7.10 21.51
N ALA A 463 -14.69 -7.48 22.12
CA ALA A 463 -15.95 -6.76 21.91
C ALA A 463 -15.85 -5.33 22.46
N PRO A 464 -16.44 -4.32 21.77
CA PRO A 464 -16.52 -2.97 22.31
C PRO A 464 -17.48 -2.86 23.49
N THR A 465 -17.47 -1.71 24.18
CA THR A 465 -18.52 -1.30 25.10
C THR A 465 -19.46 -0.33 24.40
N LEU A 466 -20.76 -0.30 24.81
CA LEU A 466 -21.78 0.57 24.21
C LEU A 466 -22.58 1.25 25.33
N LEU A 467 -22.71 2.57 25.23
CA LEU A 467 -23.60 3.38 26.05
C LEU A 467 -24.68 3.99 25.15
N LEU A 468 -25.95 3.90 25.57
CA LEU A 468 -27.08 4.54 24.91
C LEU A 468 -27.66 5.61 25.82
N THR A 469 -27.85 6.81 25.27
CA THR A 469 -28.49 7.94 25.97
C THR A 469 -29.72 8.36 25.16
N PRO A 470 -30.95 8.19 25.70
CA PRO A 470 -32.16 8.66 25.03
C PRO A 470 -32.16 10.19 24.90
N GLU A 471 -32.54 10.69 23.75
CA GLU A 471 -32.81 12.10 23.46
C GLU A 471 -34.27 12.26 23.05
N THR A 472 -34.75 13.47 22.77
CA THR A 472 -36.15 13.72 22.41
C THR A 472 -36.57 12.95 21.16
N SER A 473 -35.83 13.08 20.04
CA SER A 473 -36.16 12.46 18.74
C SER A 473 -35.16 11.41 18.28
N SER A 474 -34.10 11.19 19.07
CA SER A 474 -32.97 10.31 18.72
C SER A 474 -32.51 9.51 19.92
N VAL A 475 -31.57 8.60 19.68
CA VAL A 475 -30.79 7.90 20.69
C VAL A 475 -29.32 8.17 20.38
N PHE A 476 -28.62 8.78 21.32
CA PHE A 476 -27.20 8.98 21.24
C PHE A 476 -26.49 7.69 21.67
N ALA A 477 -25.66 7.14 20.81
CA ALA A 477 -24.83 5.98 21.07
C ALA A 477 -23.36 6.38 21.14
N LYS A 478 -22.67 5.94 22.18
CA LYS A 478 -21.22 6.08 22.35
C LYS A 478 -20.62 4.72 22.61
N TRP A 479 -19.49 4.43 21.95
CA TRP A 479 -18.78 3.15 22.09
C TRP A 479 -17.29 3.37 22.30
N LEU A 480 -16.66 2.41 22.97
CA LEU A 480 -15.24 2.43 23.29
C LEU A 480 -14.66 1.02 23.17
N HIS A 481 -13.36 0.94 22.93
CA HIS A 481 -12.61 -0.31 22.93
C HIS A 481 -11.46 -0.23 23.95
N LYS A 482 -11.15 -1.35 24.62
CA LYS A 482 -10.04 -1.40 25.59
C LYS A 482 -8.66 -1.25 24.94
N GLN A 483 -8.55 -1.58 23.65
CA GLN A 483 -7.34 -1.52 22.85
C GLN A 483 -7.65 -0.76 21.53
N PRO A 484 -7.86 0.57 21.58
CA PRO A 484 -8.33 1.35 20.43
C PRO A 484 -7.34 1.32 19.26
N GLU A 485 -6.05 1.11 19.52
CA GLU A 485 -4.99 0.98 18.51
C GLU A 485 -5.12 -0.27 17.61
N GLN A 486 -5.92 -1.26 18.03
CA GLN A 486 -6.20 -2.46 17.23
C GLN A 486 -7.42 -2.29 16.31
N VAL A 487 -8.20 -1.23 16.52
CA VAL A 487 -9.42 -0.99 15.75
C VAL A 487 -9.10 -0.17 14.51
N PHE A 488 -9.47 -0.70 13.35
CA PHE A 488 -9.35 0.01 12.08
C PHE A 488 -10.68 0.57 11.59
N HIS A 489 -11.78 -0.18 11.83
CA HIS A 489 -13.15 0.28 11.56
C HIS A 489 -14.10 -0.16 12.69
N TRP A 490 -15.25 0.47 12.71
CA TRP A 490 -16.42 -0.02 13.43
C TRP A 490 -17.50 -0.40 12.42
N ILE A 491 -18.29 -1.42 12.79
CA ILE A 491 -19.55 -1.68 12.13
C ILE A 491 -20.65 -1.31 13.13
N VAL A 492 -21.47 -0.37 12.70
CA VAL A 492 -22.53 0.18 13.49
C VAL A 492 -23.87 -0.28 12.92
N TYR A 493 -24.61 -1.07 13.66
CA TYR A 493 -25.87 -1.66 13.26
C TYR A 493 -27.04 -0.97 13.98
N ALA A 494 -28.14 -0.76 13.26
CA ALA A 494 -29.38 -0.25 13.81
C ALA A 494 -30.58 -1.04 13.28
N LYS A 495 -31.43 -1.56 14.18
CA LYS A 495 -32.64 -2.31 13.81
C LYS A 495 -33.84 -1.41 13.86
N TYR A 496 -34.43 -1.12 12.70
CA TYR A 496 -35.67 -0.37 12.57
C TYR A 496 -36.83 -1.32 12.22
N GLY A 497 -37.79 -1.47 13.14
CA GLY A 497 -38.83 -2.51 13.00
C GLY A 497 -38.18 -3.90 12.97
N ASP A 498 -38.30 -4.61 11.86
CA ASP A 498 -37.70 -5.94 11.66
C ASP A 498 -36.50 -5.93 10.69
N SER A 499 -36.11 -4.75 10.20
CA SER A 499 -35.02 -4.57 9.25
C SER A 499 -33.78 -4.01 9.90
N TRP A 500 -32.61 -4.55 9.54
CA TRP A 500 -31.32 -4.03 9.92
C TRP A 500 -30.73 -3.10 8.87
N ASP A 501 -30.17 -1.98 9.33
CA ASP A 501 -29.22 -1.17 8.60
C ASP A 501 -27.83 -1.35 9.22
N TYR A 502 -26.76 -1.23 8.44
CA TYR A 502 -25.41 -1.11 8.97
C TYR A 502 -24.60 -0.05 8.25
N GLU A 503 -23.59 0.46 8.94
CA GLU A 503 -22.63 1.42 8.41
C GLU A 503 -21.22 1.06 8.87
N ILE A 504 -20.25 1.18 7.97
CA ILE A 504 -18.82 1.05 8.26
C ILE A 504 -18.30 2.45 8.52
N VAL A 505 -17.76 2.69 9.72
CA VAL A 505 -17.21 3.98 10.11
C VAL A 505 -15.76 3.84 10.55
N GLU A 506 -15.00 4.92 10.43
CA GLU A 506 -13.57 4.97 10.74
C GLU A 506 -13.33 4.83 12.26
N ALA A 507 -12.16 4.32 12.64
CA ALA A 507 -11.78 4.07 14.05
C ALA A 507 -11.96 5.29 14.98
N ALA A 508 -11.73 6.50 14.47
CA ALA A 508 -11.87 7.73 15.23
C ALA A 508 -13.32 8.11 15.56
N GLN A 509 -14.30 7.56 14.83
CA GLN A 509 -15.72 7.81 15.09
C GLN A 509 -16.23 6.86 16.15
N MET A 510 -16.41 7.33 17.36
CA MET A 510 -16.83 6.53 18.51
C MET A 510 -18.20 6.93 19.08
N GLU A 511 -18.97 7.73 18.33
CA GLU A 511 -20.31 8.15 18.73
C GLU A 511 -21.19 8.49 17.53
N LYS A 512 -22.51 8.36 17.69
CA LYS A 512 -23.50 8.67 16.65
C LYS A 512 -24.90 8.78 17.27
N SER A 513 -25.72 9.75 16.77
CA SER A 513 -27.14 9.83 17.06
C SER A 513 -27.97 9.09 16.01
N PHE A 514 -28.93 8.30 16.47
CA PHE A 514 -29.86 7.53 15.64
C PHE A 514 -31.27 8.06 15.81
N PRO A 515 -32.00 8.42 14.76
CA PRO A 515 -33.40 8.83 14.88
C PRO A 515 -34.23 7.69 15.47
N LYS A 516 -35.13 8.02 16.41
CA LYS A 516 -36.04 7.01 16.99
C LYS A 516 -36.98 6.37 15.98
N VAL A 517 -37.28 7.11 14.90
CA VAL A 517 -38.11 6.64 13.79
C VAL A 517 -37.40 6.92 12.47
N LYS A 518 -37.30 5.89 11.62
CA LYS A 518 -36.79 5.99 10.24
C LYS A 518 -37.76 5.31 9.29
N ASN A 519 -38.23 6.02 8.25
CA ASN A 519 -39.20 5.52 7.28
C ASN A 519 -40.45 4.87 7.95
N GLY A 520 -40.99 5.51 9.01
CA GLY A 520 -42.15 5.03 9.77
C GLY A 520 -41.87 3.85 10.72
N LYS A 521 -40.64 3.33 10.79
CA LYS A 521 -40.26 2.20 11.64
C LYS A 521 -39.52 2.68 12.88
N GLN A 522 -39.85 2.13 14.06
CA GLN A 522 -39.19 2.42 15.33
C GLN A 522 -37.83 1.77 15.42
N LEU A 523 -36.85 2.49 15.98
CA LEU A 523 -35.54 1.95 16.35
C LEU A 523 -35.70 1.00 17.57
N LYS A 524 -35.27 -0.25 17.40
CA LYS A 524 -35.41 -1.30 18.44
C LYS A 524 -34.09 -1.67 19.08
N VAL A 525 -33.02 -1.78 18.29
CA VAL A 525 -31.71 -2.27 18.77
C VAL A 525 -30.61 -1.49 18.09
N ILE A 526 -29.56 -1.19 18.83
CA ILE A 526 -28.26 -0.74 18.29
C ILE A 526 -27.22 -1.79 18.67
N ALA A 527 -26.37 -2.17 17.71
CA ALA A 527 -25.23 -3.06 17.95
C ALA A 527 -23.96 -2.50 17.31
N ILE A 528 -22.81 -2.81 17.93
CA ILE A 528 -21.50 -2.35 17.47
C ILE A 528 -20.53 -3.53 17.51
N SER A 529 -19.71 -3.68 16.46
CA SER A 529 -18.52 -4.52 16.44
C SER A 529 -17.29 -3.71 16.01
N ALA A 530 -16.11 -4.16 16.43
CA ALA A 530 -14.83 -3.62 16.01
C ALA A 530 -14.26 -4.46 14.86
N VAL A 531 -13.48 -3.85 13.98
CA VAL A 531 -12.80 -4.52 12.86
C VAL A 531 -11.31 -4.17 12.90
N ASP A 532 -10.44 -5.18 12.85
CA ASP A 532 -9.00 -5.01 12.79
C ASP A 532 -8.48 -4.74 11.36
N ARG A 533 -7.16 -4.58 11.21
CA ARG A 533 -6.49 -4.33 9.91
C ARG A 533 -6.42 -5.54 8.98
N LEU A 534 -6.71 -6.76 9.48
CA LEU A 534 -6.90 -7.95 8.67
C LEU A 534 -8.38 -8.19 8.33
N SER A 535 -9.23 -7.20 8.63
CA SER A 535 -10.68 -7.25 8.45
C SER A 535 -11.37 -8.35 9.27
N ASN A 536 -10.76 -8.80 10.38
CA ASN A 536 -11.44 -9.63 11.35
C ASN A 536 -12.37 -8.78 12.19
N GLU A 537 -13.56 -9.29 12.42
CA GLU A 537 -14.60 -8.65 13.22
C GLU A 537 -14.62 -9.25 14.62
N SER A 538 -14.70 -8.39 15.65
CA SER A 538 -14.90 -8.81 17.03
C SER A 538 -16.29 -9.40 17.25
N ASP A 539 -16.50 -10.02 18.42
CA ASP A 539 -17.85 -10.13 18.95
C ASP A 539 -18.48 -8.74 19.04
N TYR A 540 -19.82 -8.69 18.90
CA TYR A 540 -20.57 -7.45 18.99
C TYR A 540 -21.12 -7.22 20.41
N ILE A 541 -21.41 -5.97 20.71
CA ILE A 541 -22.29 -5.57 21.82
C ILE A 541 -23.61 -5.06 21.24
N ALA A 542 -24.74 -5.53 21.77
CA ALA A 542 -26.06 -5.04 21.38
C ALA A 542 -26.85 -4.57 22.59
N LYS A 543 -27.64 -3.50 22.41
CA LYS A 543 -28.57 -2.98 23.42
C LYS A 543 -29.92 -2.65 22.79
N GLU A 544 -31.00 -2.97 23.55
CA GLU A 544 -32.34 -2.52 23.19
C GLU A 544 -32.47 -1.02 23.44
N VAL A 545 -33.20 -0.37 22.57
CA VAL A 545 -33.62 1.03 22.71
C VAL A 545 -34.94 1.05 23.50
N LYS A 546 -34.88 1.61 24.70
CA LYS A 546 -36.04 1.77 25.58
C LYS A 546 -36.74 3.11 25.36
#